data_e9a356c117160ee07ca870d87dee8623
#
_entry.id   e9a356c117160ee07ca870d87dee8623
#
_cell.length_a   1.000
_cell.length_b   1.000
_cell.length_c   1.000
_cell.angle_alpha   90.00
_cell.angle_beta   90.00
_cell.angle_gamma   90.00
#
_symmetry.space_group_name_H-M   'P 1'
#
loop_
_entity.id
_entity.type
_entity.pdbx_description
1 polymer ?
#
loop_
_entity_poly.entity_id
_entity_poly.type
_entity_poly.pdbx_seq_one_letter_code
_entity_poly.pdbx_strand_id
1 'polypeptide(L)'
;MFDDRLAEGAAVPVDGWDFSWFDGRATEQRPSWGYARLLADRAASAKALLDVQTGGGEVLASVPVLPPVVAATESWEPNLAIARRNLGGTVAHVADDADLPFPDGHFDLVVSRHPVTTRWDEVARVLTPGGRYLAQHVGSGSVRDLTEFMMGPVTGGRRAADPLTTHSGVDVVGLVTAAERAGLTVTDVRHEALRMEFFDVTAVVVFLRKVIWTVPGFTVEAYRDRLKILDGFIERHGPFVAHSQRMLIEAVR
;
A
#
# COMPACT_ATOMS: atom_id res chain seq x y z
N MET A 1 -13.37 -21.87 20.72
CA MET A 1 -14.15 -20.83 21.44
C MET A 1 -13.64 -19.45 21.07
N PHE A 2 -14.33 -18.35 21.46
CA PHE A 2 -13.89 -16.97 21.11
C PHE A 2 -12.46 -16.66 21.61
N ASP A 3 -12.15 -17.04 22.85
CA ASP A 3 -10.83 -16.79 23.44
C ASP A 3 -9.70 -17.52 22.72
N ASP A 4 -9.93 -18.72 22.22
CA ASP A 4 -8.94 -19.48 21.45
C ASP A 4 -8.64 -18.78 20.11
N ARG A 5 -9.68 -18.21 19.46
CA ARG A 5 -9.54 -17.43 18.23
C ARG A 5 -8.70 -16.16 18.45
N LEU A 6 -8.93 -15.47 19.57
CA LEU A 6 -8.13 -14.30 19.92
C LEU A 6 -6.67 -14.67 20.22
N ALA A 7 -6.45 -15.74 20.97
CA ALA A 7 -5.11 -16.22 21.29
C ALA A 7 -4.35 -16.67 20.01
N GLU A 8 -5.04 -17.39 19.11
CA GLU A 8 -4.50 -17.74 17.80
C GLU A 8 -4.06 -16.47 17.03
N GLY A 9 -4.97 -15.50 16.87
CA GLY A 9 -4.68 -14.26 16.15
C GLY A 9 -3.58 -13.42 16.80
N ALA A 10 -3.46 -13.44 18.12
CA ALA A 10 -2.41 -12.76 18.86
C ALA A 10 -1.03 -13.43 18.66
N ALA A 11 -0.99 -14.73 18.42
CA ALA A 11 0.26 -15.50 18.27
C ALA A 11 0.82 -15.50 16.84
N VAL A 12 0.03 -15.14 15.81
CA VAL A 12 0.50 -15.12 14.42
C VAL A 12 1.59 -14.07 14.25
N PRO A 13 2.75 -14.40 13.65
CA PRO A 13 3.75 -13.41 13.24
C PRO A 13 3.17 -12.43 12.22
N VAL A 14 3.43 -11.15 12.39
CA VAL A 14 2.87 -10.10 11.52
C VAL A 14 3.95 -9.26 10.81
N ASP A 15 5.22 -9.67 10.93
CA ASP A 15 6.33 -8.99 10.28
C ASP A 15 6.28 -9.15 8.75
N GLY A 16 6.73 -8.12 8.05
CA GLY A 16 6.74 -8.09 6.58
C GLY A 16 5.36 -7.95 5.94
N TRP A 17 5.31 -8.06 4.62
CA TRP A 17 4.12 -7.88 3.79
C TRP A 17 3.63 -9.17 3.14
N ASP A 18 3.95 -10.34 3.71
CA ASP A 18 3.33 -11.60 3.33
C ASP A 18 1.91 -11.68 3.91
N PHE A 19 0.93 -11.86 3.04
CA PHE A 19 -0.49 -12.01 3.38
C PHE A 19 -1.00 -13.43 3.13
N SER A 20 -0.14 -14.39 2.83
CA SER A 20 -0.54 -15.77 2.53
C SER A 20 -1.29 -16.47 3.67
N TRP A 21 -1.04 -16.05 4.93
CA TRP A 21 -1.76 -16.55 6.10
C TRP A 21 -3.28 -16.31 6.00
N PHE A 22 -3.71 -15.30 5.24
CA PHE A 22 -5.13 -15.00 5.06
C PHE A 22 -5.86 -15.92 4.08
N ASP A 23 -5.15 -16.81 3.38
CA ASP A 23 -5.76 -17.75 2.44
C ASP A 23 -6.83 -18.60 3.13
N GLY A 24 -8.07 -18.52 2.63
CA GLY A 24 -9.25 -19.15 3.23
C GLY A 24 -9.81 -18.47 4.48
N ARG A 25 -9.20 -17.39 4.99
CA ARG A 25 -9.64 -16.64 6.18
C ARG A 25 -10.10 -15.22 5.87
N ALA A 26 -9.58 -14.63 4.82
CA ALA A 26 -10.02 -13.35 4.28
C ALA A 26 -9.82 -13.30 2.78
N THR A 27 -10.55 -12.39 2.13
CA THR A 27 -10.36 -12.10 0.70
C THR A 27 -10.27 -10.61 0.47
N GLU A 28 -9.57 -10.22 -0.59
CA GLU A 28 -9.61 -8.86 -1.15
C GLU A 28 -9.71 -8.96 -2.67
N GLN A 29 -10.68 -8.26 -3.24
CA GLN A 29 -10.77 -8.12 -4.69
C GLN A 29 -9.51 -7.44 -5.24
N ARG A 30 -9.13 -7.77 -6.46
CA ARG A 30 -8.03 -7.11 -7.15
C ARG A 30 -8.55 -6.00 -8.05
N PRO A 31 -7.82 -4.86 -8.16
CA PRO A 31 -8.20 -3.79 -9.09
C PRO A 31 -8.25 -4.31 -10.52
N SER A 32 -9.23 -3.81 -11.28
CA SER A 32 -9.45 -4.23 -12.68
C SER A 32 -8.28 -3.93 -13.62
N TRP A 33 -7.45 -2.92 -13.28
CA TRP A 33 -6.32 -2.52 -14.12
C TRP A 33 -5.12 -3.48 -14.11
N GLY A 34 -4.96 -4.32 -13.07
CA GLY A 34 -3.84 -5.26 -12.98
C GLY A 34 -2.47 -4.57 -12.97
N TYR A 35 -2.08 -3.95 -11.84
CA TYR A 35 -0.87 -3.12 -11.73
C TYR A 35 0.41 -3.82 -12.25
N ALA A 36 0.63 -5.08 -11.88
CA ALA A 36 1.82 -5.82 -12.33
C ALA A 36 1.90 -5.95 -13.87
N ARG A 37 0.74 -6.10 -14.54
CA ARG A 37 0.67 -6.13 -16.01
C ARG A 37 1.00 -4.76 -16.59
N LEU A 38 0.42 -3.68 -16.05
CA LEU A 38 0.74 -2.32 -16.51
C LEU A 38 2.23 -2.01 -16.31
N LEU A 39 2.80 -2.41 -15.17
CA LEU A 39 4.24 -2.26 -14.92
C LEU A 39 5.06 -3.00 -15.97
N ALA A 40 4.73 -4.27 -16.25
CA ALA A 40 5.44 -5.06 -17.26
C ALA A 40 5.35 -4.42 -18.67
N ASP A 41 4.16 -3.93 -19.06
CA ASP A 41 3.94 -3.26 -20.34
C ASP A 41 4.80 -1.98 -20.47
N ARG A 42 4.92 -1.19 -19.39
CA ARG A 42 5.74 0.04 -19.39
C ARG A 42 7.24 -0.28 -19.34
N ALA A 43 7.64 -1.26 -18.52
CA ALA A 43 9.04 -1.68 -18.39
C ALA A 43 9.62 -2.21 -19.69
N ALA A 44 8.83 -2.91 -20.50
CA ALA A 44 9.27 -3.49 -21.76
C ALA A 44 9.77 -2.44 -22.79
N SER A 45 9.32 -1.18 -22.68
CA SER A 45 9.73 -0.07 -23.56
C SER A 45 10.68 0.92 -22.89
N ALA A 46 10.89 0.78 -21.58
CA ALA A 46 11.75 1.68 -20.81
C ALA A 46 13.25 1.36 -21.06
N LYS A 47 14.11 2.35 -20.81
CA LYS A 47 15.56 2.22 -20.81
C LYS A 47 16.14 2.24 -19.41
N ALA A 48 15.50 3.00 -18.52
CA ALA A 48 15.90 3.15 -17.11
C ALA A 48 14.66 3.26 -16.22
N LEU A 49 14.51 2.31 -15.30
CA LEU A 49 13.39 2.19 -14.37
C LEU A 49 13.86 2.42 -12.93
N LEU A 50 13.09 3.21 -12.19
CA LEU A 50 13.21 3.35 -10.75
C LEU A 50 11.91 2.88 -10.06
N ASP A 51 12.00 1.96 -9.11
CA ASP A 51 10.90 1.56 -8.23
C ASP A 51 11.08 2.21 -6.85
N VAL A 52 10.23 3.18 -6.54
CA VAL A 52 10.29 3.94 -5.28
C VAL A 52 9.45 3.27 -4.21
N GLN A 53 10.05 3.00 -3.04
CA GLN A 53 9.42 2.26 -1.93
C GLN A 53 8.97 0.86 -2.38
N THR A 54 9.94 0.10 -2.90
CA THR A 54 9.69 -1.19 -3.58
C THR A 54 9.15 -2.29 -2.66
N GLY A 55 9.17 -2.08 -1.33
CA GLY A 55 8.86 -3.14 -0.36
C GLY A 55 9.91 -4.24 -0.42
N GLY A 56 9.47 -5.48 -0.46
CA GLY A 56 10.37 -6.64 -0.66
C GLY A 56 10.82 -6.85 -2.10
N GLY A 57 10.41 -5.99 -3.04
CA GLY A 57 10.79 -6.08 -4.46
C GLY A 57 10.07 -7.17 -5.25
N GLU A 58 9.08 -7.87 -4.67
CA GLU A 58 8.41 -9.02 -5.30
C GLU A 58 7.71 -8.64 -6.61
N VAL A 59 7.06 -7.46 -6.63
CA VAL A 59 6.34 -7.00 -7.81
C VAL A 59 7.29 -6.65 -8.94
N LEU A 60 8.37 -5.94 -8.65
CA LEU A 60 9.40 -5.62 -9.65
C LEU A 60 10.11 -6.90 -10.15
N ALA A 61 10.44 -7.82 -9.25
CA ALA A 61 11.05 -9.11 -9.60
C ALA A 61 10.14 -10.01 -10.47
N SER A 62 8.82 -9.80 -10.42
CA SER A 62 7.86 -10.54 -11.24
C SER A 62 7.76 -10.04 -12.69
N VAL A 63 8.42 -8.92 -13.02
CA VAL A 63 8.39 -8.34 -14.38
C VAL A 63 9.24 -9.20 -15.31
N PRO A 64 8.66 -9.76 -16.40
CA PRO A 64 9.36 -10.71 -17.26
C PRO A 64 10.56 -10.11 -18.00
N VAL A 65 10.46 -8.81 -18.37
CA VAL A 65 11.51 -8.09 -19.11
C VAL A 65 11.73 -6.76 -18.43
N LEU A 66 12.87 -6.63 -17.76
CA LEU A 66 13.31 -5.38 -17.16
C LEU A 66 14.21 -4.59 -18.11
N PRO A 67 14.21 -3.25 -18.05
CA PRO A 67 15.11 -2.44 -18.83
C PRO A 67 16.59 -2.64 -18.41
N PRO A 68 17.55 -2.17 -19.22
CA PRO A 68 18.98 -2.32 -18.93
C PRO A 68 19.43 -1.65 -17.64
N VAL A 69 18.77 -0.56 -17.24
CA VAL A 69 19.03 0.15 -15.99
C VAL A 69 17.82 0.00 -15.08
N VAL A 70 18.03 -0.60 -13.92
CA VAL A 70 17.00 -0.76 -12.88
C VAL A 70 17.59 -0.34 -11.56
N ALA A 71 16.86 0.50 -10.84
CA ALA A 71 17.13 0.86 -9.46
C ALA A 71 15.85 0.75 -8.62
N ALA A 72 16.01 0.57 -7.33
CA ALA A 72 14.91 0.59 -6.38
C ALA A 72 15.30 1.31 -5.10
N THR A 73 14.31 1.83 -4.35
CA THR A 73 14.51 2.37 -3.01
C THR A 73 13.61 1.67 -2.00
N GLU A 74 14.06 1.60 -0.75
CA GLU A 74 13.29 1.10 0.38
C GLU A 74 13.79 1.75 1.66
N SER A 75 12.87 2.12 2.55
CA SER A 75 13.17 2.80 3.82
C SER A 75 13.24 1.84 5.00
N TRP A 76 12.45 0.77 4.98
CA TRP A 76 12.32 -0.14 6.11
C TRP A 76 13.31 -1.30 6.00
N GLU A 77 14.25 -1.37 6.96
CA GLU A 77 15.35 -2.36 6.94
C GLU A 77 14.93 -3.82 6.73
N PRO A 78 13.84 -4.34 7.34
CA PRO A 78 13.41 -5.71 7.06
C PRO A 78 13.05 -5.96 5.59
N ASN A 79 12.37 -5.00 4.95
CA ASN A 79 12.05 -5.08 3.51
C ASN A 79 13.30 -4.92 2.64
N LEU A 80 14.20 -4.01 3.02
CA LEU A 80 15.44 -3.76 2.28
C LEU A 80 16.27 -5.03 2.10
N ALA A 81 16.38 -5.86 3.15
CA ALA A 81 17.09 -7.14 3.08
C ALA A 81 16.41 -8.12 2.11
N ILE A 82 15.08 -8.13 2.06
CA ILE A 82 14.29 -8.96 1.13
C ILE A 82 14.47 -8.45 -0.29
N ALA A 83 14.30 -7.13 -0.50
CA ALA A 83 14.42 -6.49 -1.81
C ALA A 83 15.80 -6.72 -2.45
N ARG A 84 16.87 -6.60 -1.67
CA ARG A 84 18.25 -6.88 -2.14
C ARG A 84 18.44 -8.31 -2.59
N ARG A 85 17.80 -9.27 -1.94
CA ARG A 85 17.83 -10.68 -2.38
C ARG A 85 17.05 -10.88 -3.69
N ASN A 86 15.88 -10.26 -3.79
CA ASN A 86 14.99 -10.44 -4.94
C ASN A 86 15.48 -9.68 -6.18
N LEU A 87 16.12 -8.51 -6.00
CA LEU A 87 16.50 -7.61 -7.09
C LEU A 87 18.01 -7.57 -7.37
N GLY A 88 18.81 -8.36 -6.66
CA GLY A 88 20.25 -8.50 -6.98
C GLY A 88 21.12 -7.30 -6.60
N GLY A 89 20.75 -6.50 -5.59
CA GLY A 89 21.64 -5.51 -4.98
C GLY A 89 21.51 -4.06 -5.45
N THR A 90 20.62 -3.76 -6.39
CA THR A 90 20.37 -2.39 -6.89
C THR A 90 19.36 -1.62 -6.04
N VAL A 91 19.25 -1.93 -4.74
CA VAL A 91 18.30 -1.32 -3.81
C VAL A 91 19.02 -0.38 -2.85
N ALA A 92 18.70 0.91 -2.93
CA ALA A 92 19.20 1.92 -2.01
C ALA A 92 18.29 2.04 -0.77
N HIS A 93 18.93 2.20 0.41
CA HIS A 93 18.21 2.58 1.61
C HIS A 93 17.94 4.09 1.58
N VAL A 94 16.68 4.49 1.46
CA VAL A 94 16.25 5.88 1.35
C VAL A 94 15.02 6.09 2.19
N ALA A 95 15.04 7.06 3.10
CA ALA A 95 13.85 7.43 3.87
C ALA A 95 12.72 7.93 2.94
N ASP A 96 11.46 7.68 3.32
CA ASP A 96 10.29 7.96 2.46
C ASP A 96 10.12 9.44 2.12
N ASP A 97 10.66 10.34 2.95
CA ASP A 97 10.62 11.79 2.79
C ASP A 97 11.96 12.41 2.35
N ALA A 98 12.99 11.59 2.12
CA ALA A 98 14.31 12.05 1.69
C ALA A 98 14.40 12.28 0.18
N ASP A 99 15.44 13.00 -0.22
CA ASP A 99 15.80 13.16 -1.62
C ASP A 99 16.30 11.84 -2.20
N LEU A 100 15.91 11.55 -3.43
CA LEU A 100 16.33 10.34 -4.11
C LEU A 100 17.83 10.44 -4.52
N PRO A 101 18.65 9.42 -4.23
CA PRO A 101 20.11 9.47 -4.47
C PRO A 101 20.45 9.25 -5.96
N PHE A 102 19.70 9.85 -6.86
CA PHE A 102 19.86 9.73 -8.31
C PHE A 102 19.93 11.10 -8.97
N PRO A 103 20.65 11.23 -10.10
CA PRO A 103 20.74 12.49 -10.84
C PRO A 103 19.40 12.90 -11.47
N ASP A 104 19.29 14.19 -11.80
CA ASP A 104 18.15 14.73 -12.53
C ASP A 104 18.03 14.07 -13.91
N GLY A 105 16.79 13.79 -14.32
CA GLY A 105 16.51 13.25 -15.65
C GLY A 105 17.21 11.92 -15.95
N HIS A 106 17.29 11.02 -14.97
CA HIS A 106 18.00 9.75 -15.12
C HIS A 106 17.09 8.61 -15.59
N PHE A 107 15.82 8.63 -15.21
CA PHE A 107 14.88 7.54 -15.48
C PHE A 107 13.81 7.97 -16.49
N ASP A 108 13.48 7.08 -17.43
CA ASP A 108 12.32 7.28 -18.30
C ASP A 108 11.04 6.58 -17.79
N LEU A 109 11.18 5.75 -16.73
CA LEU A 109 10.06 5.16 -15.99
C LEU A 109 10.34 5.19 -14.48
N VAL A 110 9.48 5.86 -13.72
CA VAL A 110 9.45 5.80 -12.26
C VAL A 110 8.14 5.14 -11.84
N VAL A 111 8.23 4.15 -10.97
CA VAL A 111 7.06 3.40 -10.49
C VAL A 111 7.01 3.36 -8.97
N SER A 112 5.82 3.15 -8.41
CA SER A 112 5.65 2.90 -6.98
C SER A 112 4.36 2.15 -6.71
N ARG A 113 4.37 1.25 -5.75
CA ARG A 113 3.19 0.52 -5.35
C ARG A 113 2.93 0.68 -3.86
N HIS A 114 1.83 1.35 -3.53
CA HIS A 114 1.43 1.69 -2.16
C HIS A 114 2.47 2.55 -1.41
N PRO A 115 2.98 3.63 -2.03
CA PRO A 115 3.93 4.50 -1.36
C PRO A 115 3.33 5.07 -0.07
N VAL A 116 4.15 5.17 0.97
CA VAL A 116 3.80 5.84 2.23
C VAL A 116 3.71 7.35 2.00
N THR A 117 4.73 7.88 1.33
CA THR A 117 4.82 9.30 0.96
C THR A 117 5.29 9.40 -0.49
N THR A 118 4.67 10.26 -1.28
CA THR A 118 5.14 10.55 -2.63
C THR A 118 5.81 11.92 -2.66
N ARG A 119 7.11 11.95 -2.84
CA ARG A 119 7.90 13.16 -3.10
C ARG A 119 7.78 13.51 -4.58
N TRP A 120 6.70 14.23 -4.92
CA TRP A 120 6.36 14.60 -6.29
C TRP A 120 7.44 15.42 -6.98
N ASP A 121 8.10 16.31 -6.24
CA ASP A 121 9.25 17.08 -6.67
C ASP A 121 10.43 16.20 -7.09
N GLU A 122 10.73 15.17 -6.30
CA GLU A 122 11.79 14.21 -6.58
C GLU A 122 11.42 13.27 -7.73
N VAL A 123 10.17 12.80 -7.81
CA VAL A 123 9.68 12.02 -8.95
C VAL A 123 9.85 12.83 -10.24
N ALA A 124 9.43 14.10 -10.26
CA ALA A 124 9.60 14.97 -11.41
C ALA A 124 11.07 15.22 -11.71
N ARG A 125 11.91 15.42 -10.71
CA ARG A 125 13.34 15.71 -10.87
C ARG A 125 14.07 14.55 -11.55
N VAL A 126 13.86 13.32 -11.07
CA VAL A 126 14.61 12.15 -11.58
C VAL A 126 14.09 11.62 -12.93
N LEU A 127 12.85 11.97 -13.32
CA LEU A 127 12.31 11.62 -14.64
C LEU A 127 12.99 12.41 -15.74
N THR A 128 13.24 11.78 -16.89
CA THR A 128 13.62 12.45 -18.13
C THR A 128 12.45 13.29 -18.70
N PRO A 129 12.70 14.32 -19.52
CA PRO A 129 11.62 14.92 -20.30
C PRO A 129 10.86 13.87 -21.12
N GLY A 130 9.53 13.82 -21.00
CA GLY A 130 8.69 12.77 -21.58
C GLY A 130 8.69 11.44 -20.82
N GLY A 131 9.44 11.34 -19.73
CA GLY A 131 9.45 10.17 -18.84
C GLY A 131 8.14 10.03 -18.09
N ARG A 132 7.86 8.83 -17.62
CA ARG A 132 6.55 8.40 -17.11
C ARG A 132 6.60 7.99 -15.65
N TYR A 133 5.64 8.45 -14.87
CA TYR A 133 5.35 7.94 -13.54
C TYR A 133 4.11 7.03 -13.59
N LEU A 134 4.20 5.84 -13.01
CA LEU A 134 3.08 4.90 -12.84
C LEU A 134 3.02 4.43 -11.40
N ALA A 135 1.95 4.73 -10.69
CA ALA A 135 1.80 4.28 -9.31
C ALA A 135 0.40 3.80 -8.96
N GLN A 136 0.35 2.88 -7.98
CA GLN A 136 -0.88 2.47 -7.32
C GLN A 136 -0.83 2.90 -5.86
N HIS A 137 -1.78 3.72 -5.45
CA HIS A 137 -1.90 4.25 -4.09
C HIS A 137 -3.02 3.56 -3.31
N VAL A 138 -2.91 3.62 -1.99
CA VAL A 138 -4.03 3.35 -1.07
C VAL A 138 -4.82 4.64 -0.92
N GLY A 139 -6.11 4.59 -1.23
CA GLY A 139 -7.00 5.74 -1.15
C GLY A 139 -7.50 6.01 0.28
N SER A 140 -7.92 7.25 0.53
CA SER A 140 -8.55 7.66 1.78
C SER A 140 -9.81 6.85 2.06
N GLY A 141 -10.03 6.52 3.33
CA GLY A 141 -11.17 5.68 3.73
C GLY A 141 -11.02 4.19 3.41
N SER A 142 -9.82 3.75 3.03
CA SER A 142 -9.54 2.31 2.89
C SER A 142 -9.83 1.60 4.21
N VAL A 143 -10.62 0.51 4.14
CA VAL A 143 -11.06 -0.31 5.28
C VAL A 143 -11.85 0.47 6.35
N ARG A 144 -12.49 1.58 5.98
CA ARG A 144 -13.26 2.44 6.87
C ARG A 144 -14.34 1.68 7.62
N ASP A 145 -15.03 0.74 6.96
CA ASP A 145 -16.08 -0.08 7.57
C ASP A 145 -15.56 -0.76 8.85
N LEU A 146 -14.36 -1.34 8.82
CA LEU A 146 -13.74 -1.97 9.97
C LEU A 146 -13.25 -0.94 11.01
N THR A 147 -12.65 0.16 10.56
CA THR A 147 -12.20 1.24 11.45
C THR A 147 -13.38 1.80 12.26
N GLU A 148 -14.50 2.11 11.59
CA GLU A 148 -15.70 2.65 12.25
C GLU A 148 -16.38 1.62 13.17
N PHE A 149 -16.38 0.35 12.77
CA PHE A 149 -16.87 -0.71 13.65
C PHE A 149 -16.06 -0.80 14.96
N MET A 150 -14.75 -0.75 14.87
CA MET A 150 -13.85 -0.88 16.02
C MET A 150 -13.81 0.37 16.89
N MET A 151 -13.77 1.55 16.29
CA MET A 151 -13.51 2.83 16.98
C MET A 151 -14.74 3.72 17.14
N GLY A 152 -15.84 3.38 16.47
CA GLY A 152 -17.03 4.24 16.32
C GLY A 152 -16.92 5.17 15.09
N PRO A 153 -18.01 5.90 14.76
CA PRO A 153 -18.07 6.73 13.56
C PRO A 153 -16.94 7.76 13.51
N VAL A 154 -16.27 7.85 12.37
CA VAL A 154 -15.26 8.88 12.10
C VAL A 154 -16.00 10.17 11.72
N THR A 155 -16.28 11.03 12.69
CA THR A 155 -16.92 12.33 12.47
C THR A 155 -15.87 13.37 12.06
N GLY A 156 -16.02 13.89 10.86
CA GLY A 156 -15.18 14.98 10.33
C GLY A 156 -13.81 14.52 9.84
N GLY A 157 -13.43 14.88 8.63
CA GLY A 157 -12.21 14.48 7.93
C GLY A 157 -10.87 14.94 8.54
N ARG A 158 -10.81 15.13 9.85
CA ARG A 158 -9.60 15.41 10.61
C ARG A 158 -9.76 14.87 12.03
N ARG A 159 -9.25 13.67 12.32
CA ARG A 159 -8.57 13.52 13.60
C ARG A 159 -7.28 14.32 13.50
N ALA A 160 -7.01 15.14 14.53
CA ALA A 160 -5.77 15.88 14.66
C ALA A 160 -4.58 14.95 14.34
N ALA A 161 -3.61 15.50 13.63
CA ALA A 161 -2.42 14.82 13.17
C ALA A 161 -1.76 14.00 14.30
N ASP A 162 -2.14 12.74 14.37
CA ASP A 162 -1.35 11.73 15.07
C ASP A 162 -0.23 11.35 14.07
N PRO A 163 1.05 11.43 14.46
CA PRO A 163 2.16 11.04 13.58
C PRO A 163 2.06 9.63 13.00
N LEU A 164 1.23 8.76 13.60
CA LEU A 164 0.94 7.42 13.11
C LEU A 164 -0.21 7.36 12.09
N THR A 165 -0.94 8.45 11.85
CA THR A 165 -2.02 8.53 10.87
C THR A 165 -1.59 9.08 9.50
N THR A 166 -0.30 9.11 9.22
CA THR A 166 0.25 9.50 7.90
C THR A 166 -0.20 8.59 6.75
N HIS A 167 -0.88 7.50 7.04
CA HIS A 167 -1.59 6.65 6.07
C HIS A 167 -3.06 7.09 5.88
N SER A 168 -3.41 8.34 6.18
CA SER A 168 -4.64 8.93 5.66
C SER A 168 -4.52 8.94 4.14
N GLY A 169 -5.03 7.89 3.49
CA GLY A 169 -4.92 7.69 2.06
C GLY A 169 -5.26 8.96 1.29
N VAL A 170 -4.57 9.17 0.20
CA VAL A 170 -4.76 10.35 -0.67
C VAL A 170 -6.13 10.24 -1.33
N ASP A 171 -6.82 11.34 -1.53
CA ASP A 171 -7.96 11.38 -2.45
C ASP A 171 -7.49 11.67 -3.89
N VAL A 172 -8.34 11.37 -4.84
CA VAL A 172 -8.03 11.53 -6.29
C VAL A 172 -7.65 12.97 -6.63
N VAL A 173 -8.37 13.95 -6.07
CA VAL A 173 -8.11 15.37 -6.36
C VAL A 173 -6.76 15.81 -5.80
N GLY A 174 -6.46 15.41 -4.57
CA GLY A 174 -5.17 15.69 -3.94
C GLY A 174 -4.01 15.06 -4.70
N LEU A 175 -4.18 13.82 -5.16
CA LEU A 175 -3.17 13.08 -5.93
C LEU A 175 -2.85 13.80 -7.25
N VAL A 176 -3.88 14.13 -8.03
CA VAL A 176 -3.75 14.86 -9.32
C VAL A 176 -3.13 16.24 -9.10
N THR A 177 -3.67 17.01 -8.15
CA THR A 177 -3.20 18.37 -7.86
C THR A 177 -1.71 18.36 -7.44
N ALA A 178 -1.28 17.38 -6.65
CA ALA A 178 0.11 17.28 -6.20
C ALA A 178 1.06 16.96 -7.37
N ALA A 179 0.68 16.02 -8.24
CA ALA A 179 1.44 15.70 -9.45
C ALA A 179 1.58 16.92 -10.38
N GLU A 180 0.48 17.62 -10.66
CA GLU A 180 0.48 18.79 -11.55
C GLU A 180 1.30 19.95 -10.96
N ARG A 181 1.24 20.20 -9.67
CA ARG A 181 2.09 21.21 -9.00
C ARG A 181 3.57 20.93 -9.10
N ALA A 182 3.97 19.66 -9.21
CA ALA A 182 5.35 19.26 -9.44
C ALA A 182 5.78 19.30 -10.93
N GLY A 183 4.89 19.76 -11.81
CA GLY A 183 5.16 19.89 -13.24
C GLY A 183 4.92 18.61 -14.05
N LEU A 184 4.21 17.63 -13.49
CA LEU A 184 3.80 16.43 -14.21
C LEU A 184 2.44 16.65 -14.86
N THR A 185 2.24 16.06 -16.05
CA THR A 185 0.93 16.02 -16.72
C THR A 185 0.28 14.68 -16.45
N VAL A 186 -0.84 14.66 -15.72
CA VAL A 186 -1.59 13.44 -15.43
C VAL A 186 -2.30 12.96 -16.70
N THR A 187 -2.03 11.73 -17.10
CA THR A 187 -2.57 11.12 -18.33
C THR A 187 -3.64 10.06 -18.06
N ASP A 188 -3.62 9.44 -16.88
CA ASP A 188 -4.63 8.47 -16.45
C ASP A 188 -4.77 8.51 -14.93
N VAL A 189 -6.00 8.44 -14.44
CA VAL A 189 -6.29 8.26 -13.03
C VAL A 189 -7.53 7.37 -12.88
N ARG A 190 -7.42 6.35 -12.03
CA ARG A 190 -8.50 5.40 -11.76
C ARG A 190 -8.66 5.21 -10.26
N HIS A 191 -9.88 4.95 -9.83
CA HIS A 191 -10.20 4.67 -8.44
C HIS A 191 -11.20 3.51 -8.37
N GLU A 192 -10.92 2.55 -7.49
CA GLU A 192 -11.82 1.43 -7.21
C GLU A 192 -11.91 1.16 -5.71
N ALA A 193 -13.14 0.89 -5.26
CA ALA A 193 -13.42 0.33 -3.95
C ALA A 193 -13.47 -1.18 -4.10
N LEU A 194 -12.54 -1.87 -3.45
CA LEU A 194 -12.36 -3.32 -3.55
C LEU A 194 -12.97 -3.99 -2.34
N ARG A 195 -13.88 -4.92 -2.57
CA ARG A 195 -14.51 -5.68 -1.50
C ARG A 195 -13.48 -6.55 -0.80
N MET A 196 -13.44 -6.44 0.52
CA MET A 196 -12.70 -7.31 1.43
C MET A 196 -13.69 -8.09 2.30
N GLU A 197 -13.39 -9.34 2.59
CA GLU A 197 -14.20 -10.18 3.47
C GLU A 197 -13.31 -10.83 4.52
N PHE A 198 -13.73 -10.73 5.78
CA PHE A 198 -13.10 -11.43 6.89
C PHE A 198 -14.04 -12.53 7.36
N PHE A 199 -13.62 -13.79 7.25
CA PHE A 199 -14.47 -14.95 7.53
C PHE A 199 -14.51 -15.31 9.01
N ASP A 200 -13.55 -14.84 9.81
CA ASP A 200 -13.49 -15.03 11.24
C ASP A 200 -12.81 -13.86 11.96
N VAL A 201 -13.01 -13.79 13.27
CA VAL A 201 -12.41 -12.74 14.11
C VAL A 201 -10.89 -12.87 14.23
N THR A 202 -10.33 -14.08 14.06
CA THR A 202 -8.89 -14.32 14.07
C THR A 202 -8.23 -13.55 12.92
N ALA A 203 -8.83 -13.61 11.72
CA ALA A 203 -8.36 -12.85 10.56
C ALA A 203 -8.40 -11.33 10.81
N VAL A 204 -9.44 -10.82 11.46
CA VAL A 204 -9.50 -9.40 11.84
C VAL A 204 -8.38 -9.03 12.83
N VAL A 205 -8.14 -9.85 13.85
CA VAL A 205 -7.05 -9.62 14.82
C VAL A 205 -5.69 -9.56 14.11
N VAL A 206 -5.38 -10.53 13.25
CA VAL A 206 -4.12 -10.55 12.50
C VAL A 206 -4.02 -9.34 11.57
N PHE A 207 -5.11 -8.99 10.88
CA PHE A 207 -5.13 -7.82 10.00
C PHE A 207 -4.84 -6.53 10.76
N LEU A 208 -5.51 -6.28 11.90
CA LEU A 208 -5.32 -5.07 12.69
C LEU A 208 -3.93 -4.97 13.32
N ARG A 209 -3.29 -6.11 13.63
CA ARG A 209 -1.91 -6.17 14.11
C ARG A 209 -0.89 -5.94 12.99
N LYS A 210 -1.22 -6.34 11.75
CA LYS A 210 -0.36 -6.18 10.58
C LYS A 210 -0.51 -4.80 9.94
N VAL A 211 -1.73 -4.28 9.86
CA VAL A 211 -2.09 -3.00 9.22
C VAL A 211 -2.44 -2.00 10.33
N ILE A 212 -1.42 -1.64 11.11
CA ILE A 212 -1.53 -0.93 12.39
C ILE A 212 -2.22 0.44 12.31
N TRP A 213 -2.22 1.08 11.16
CA TRP A 213 -2.89 2.37 10.92
C TRP A 213 -4.40 2.26 10.76
N THR A 214 -4.96 1.05 10.55
CA THR A 214 -6.41 0.84 10.44
C THR A 214 -7.11 1.17 11.77
N VAL A 215 -6.53 0.73 12.87
CA VAL A 215 -6.97 1.02 14.24
C VAL A 215 -5.74 1.36 15.08
N PRO A 216 -5.32 2.63 15.11
CA PRO A 216 -4.14 3.05 15.85
C PRO A 216 -4.21 2.67 17.34
N GLY A 217 -3.15 2.09 17.84
CA GLY A 217 -3.09 1.62 19.22
C GLY A 217 -3.90 0.33 19.49
N PHE A 218 -4.23 -0.44 18.45
CA PHE A 218 -4.94 -1.71 18.60
C PHE A 218 -4.16 -2.69 19.48
N THR A 219 -4.83 -3.19 20.51
CA THR A 219 -4.46 -4.40 21.24
C THR A 219 -5.69 -5.29 21.42
N VAL A 220 -5.47 -6.60 21.49
CA VAL A 220 -6.57 -7.55 21.67
C VAL A 220 -7.34 -7.26 22.97
N GLU A 221 -6.63 -6.89 24.03
CA GLU A 221 -7.22 -6.58 25.34
C GLU A 221 -8.09 -5.33 25.29
N ALA A 222 -7.58 -4.25 24.73
CA ALA A 222 -8.29 -2.97 24.65
C ALA A 222 -9.57 -3.06 23.80
N TYR A 223 -9.57 -3.92 22.80
CA TYR A 223 -10.68 -4.06 21.86
C TYR A 223 -11.48 -5.35 22.02
N ARG A 224 -11.27 -6.09 23.14
CA ARG A 224 -11.89 -7.40 23.37
C ARG A 224 -13.41 -7.39 23.22
N ASP A 225 -14.09 -6.40 23.77
CA ASP A 225 -15.56 -6.32 23.71
C ASP A 225 -16.04 -6.06 22.26
N ARG A 226 -15.34 -5.22 21.51
CA ARG A 226 -15.62 -4.96 20.09
C ARG A 226 -15.37 -6.23 19.25
N LEU A 227 -14.27 -6.93 19.50
CA LEU A 227 -13.97 -8.20 18.85
C LEU A 227 -15.03 -9.27 19.15
N LYS A 228 -15.57 -9.30 20.37
CA LYS A 228 -16.66 -10.22 20.74
C LYS A 228 -17.96 -9.92 19.97
N ILE A 229 -18.29 -8.63 19.82
CA ILE A 229 -19.46 -8.22 19.04
C ILE A 229 -19.25 -8.60 17.57
N LEU A 230 -18.03 -8.38 17.03
CA LEU A 230 -17.67 -8.73 15.66
C LEU A 230 -17.73 -10.23 15.39
N ASP A 231 -17.21 -11.04 16.31
CA ASP A 231 -17.26 -12.50 16.24
C ASP A 231 -18.70 -13.00 16.17
N GLY A 232 -19.55 -12.52 17.10
CA GLY A 232 -20.98 -12.84 17.08
C GLY A 232 -21.72 -12.28 15.83
N PHE A 233 -21.27 -11.21 15.24
CA PHE A 233 -21.79 -10.72 13.96
C PHE A 233 -21.45 -11.70 12.83
N ILE A 234 -20.17 -12.09 12.73
CA ILE A 234 -19.70 -13.00 11.68
C ILE A 234 -20.40 -14.38 11.80
N GLU A 235 -20.55 -14.90 13.00
CA GLU A 235 -21.24 -16.18 13.22
C GLU A 235 -22.72 -16.17 12.78
N ARG A 236 -23.40 -15.02 12.90
CA ARG A 236 -24.83 -14.91 12.57
C ARG A 236 -25.11 -14.49 11.13
N HIS A 237 -24.22 -13.67 10.54
CA HIS A 237 -24.49 -12.96 9.30
C HIS A 237 -23.52 -13.31 8.16
N GLY A 238 -22.51 -14.12 8.44
CA GLY A 238 -21.41 -14.40 7.50
C GLY A 238 -20.29 -13.36 7.57
N PRO A 239 -19.39 -13.35 6.58
CA PRO A 239 -18.17 -12.56 6.63
C PRO A 239 -18.39 -11.07 6.93
N PHE A 240 -17.50 -10.48 7.72
CA PHE A 240 -17.48 -9.03 7.85
C PHE A 240 -16.91 -8.41 6.58
N VAL A 241 -17.69 -7.52 5.96
CA VAL A 241 -17.33 -6.87 4.70
C VAL A 241 -16.77 -5.48 4.97
N ALA A 242 -15.63 -5.20 4.38
CA ALA A 242 -15.01 -3.88 4.31
C ALA A 242 -14.60 -3.57 2.88
N HIS A 243 -14.20 -2.33 2.60
CA HIS A 243 -13.74 -1.93 1.28
C HIS A 243 -12.37 -1.27 1.37
N SER A 244 -11.40 -1.84 0.66
CA SER A 244 -10.12 -1.16 0.44
C SER A 244 -10.23 -0.20 -0.74
N GLN A 245 -9.64 0.99 -0.62
CA GLN A 245 -9.62 1.98 -1.69
C GLN A 245 -8.28 1.89 -2.41
N ARG A 246 -8.30 1.76 -3.73
CA ARG A 246 -7.10 1.76 -4.57
C ARG A 246 -7.22 2.80 -5.65
N MET A 247 -6.12 3.50 -5.88
CA MET A 247 -6.02 4.50 -6.95
C MET A 247 -4.80 4.19 -7.81
N LEU A 248 -4.99 4.24 -9.11
CA LEU A 248 -3.92 4.24 -10.11
C LEU A 248 -3.72 5.67 -10.58
N ILE A 249 -2.47 6.07 -10.76
CA ILE A 249 -2.12 7.30 -11.48
C ILE A 249 -1.01 7.01 -12.49
N GLU A 250 -1.15 7.59 -13.66
CA GLU A 250 -0.09 7.69 -14.66
C GLU A 250 0.09 9.15 -15.06
N ALA A 251 1.33 9.62 -15.05
CA ALA A 251 1.67 10.99 -15.37
C ALA A 251 2.97 11.06 -16.20
N VAL A 252 3.17 12.15 -16.92
CA VAL A 252 4.33 12.38 -17.79
C VAL A 252 4.98 13.71 -17.40
N ARG A 253 6.32 13.72 -17.38
CA ARG A 253 7.12 14.93 -17.18
C ARG A 253 7.21 15.79 -18.44
#